data_393d81499a439b9941b738ee77aaac2a
#
_entry.id   393d81499a439b9941b738ee77aaac2a
#
_cell.length_a   1.000
_cell.length_b   1.000
_cell.length_c   1.000
_cell.angle_alpha   90.00
_cell.angle_beta   90.00
_cell.angle_gamma   90.00
#
_symmetry.space_group_name_H-M   'P 1'
#
loop_
_entity.id
_entity.type
_entity.pdbx_description
1 polymer ?
#
loop_
_entity_poly.entity_id
_entity_poly.type
_entity_poly.pdbx_seq_one_letter_code
_entity_poly.pdbx_strand_id
1 'polypeptide(L)'
;DITAAAKANNGKLFIFSQDDEMTFGMLNLLEGNALDEATKADLEAMEVYISAIGGMQELYDVMAGKEGTQAPVAAQYFDDMMSVFFSPKMMTNVIGYMEDYLAGNWDYEVGAGKYEVVWIVDKNNVSEYEGFTGHAE
;
A
#
# COMPACT_ATOMS: atom_id res chain seq x y z
N ASP A 1 -21.94 9.60 1.18
CA ASP A 1 -20.97 10.46 0.48
C ASP A 1 -19.73 10.63 1.36
N ILE A 2 -18.61 10.11 0.89
CA ILE A 2 -17.30 10.10 1.60
C ILE A 2 -16.80 11.53 1.82
N THR A 3 -16.95 12.40 0.82
CA THR A 3 -16.48 13.79 0.93
C THR A 3 -17.30 14.58 1.96
N ALA A 4 -18.59 14.35 2.07
CA ALA A 4 -19.43 14.98 3.09
C ALA A 4 -19.02 14.51 4.50
N ALA A 5 -18.72 13.23 4.68
CA ALA A 5 -18.25 12.69 5.96
C ALA A 5 -16.87 13.26 6.34
N ALA A 6 -15.94 13.37 5.39
CA ALA A 6 -14.63 13.95 5.62
C ALA A 6 -14.71 15.46 5.95
N LYS A 7 -15.58 16.22 5.25
CA LYS A 7 -15.85 17.63 5.58
C LYS A 7 -16.37 17.78 7.01
N ALA A 8 -17.26 16.90 7.46
CA ALA A 8 -17.76 16.88 8.83
C ALA A 8 -16.67 16.52 9.86
N ASN A 9 -15.58 15.86 9.43
CA ASN A 9 -14.44 15.48 10.24
C ASN A 9 -13.22 16.40 10.02
N ASN A 10 -13.44 17.69 9.97
CA ASN A 10 -12.43 18.74 9.78
C ASN A 10 -11.60 18.61 8.47
N GLY A 11 -12.19 18.05 7.44
CA GLY A 11 -11.53 17.89 6.14
C GLY A 11 -10.40 16.84 6.10
N LYS A 12 -10.39 15.87 7.03
CA LYS A 12 -9.42 14.79 7.05
C LYS A 12 -10.05 13.50 6.57
N LEU A 13 -9.37 12.84 5.63
CA LEU A 13 -9.76 11.55 5.07
C LEU A 13 -8.61 10.57 5.19
N PHE A 14 -8.85 9.45 5.84
CA PHE A 14 -7.95 8.32 5.85
C PHE A 14 -8.54 7.18 5.04
N ILE A 15 -7.81 6.72 4.02
CA ILE A 15 -8.22 5.65 3.13
C ILE A 15 -7.36 4.43 3.46
N PHE A 16 -8.01 3.32 3.81
CA PHE A 16 -7.36 2.03 3.91
C PHE A 16 -7.59 1.25 2.62
N SER A 17 -6.52 1.07 1.86
CA SER A 17 -6.48 0.24 0.67
C SER A 17 -6.06 -1.17 1.07
N GLN A 18 -6.84 -2.17 0.69
CA GLN A 18 -6.57 -3.56 1.08
C GLN A 18 -5.28 -4.09 0.42
N ASP A 19 -4.95 -3.57 -0.76
CA ASP A 19 -3.72 -3.87 -1.49
C ASP A 19 -3.23 -2.64 -2.28
N ASP A 20 -2.02 -2.73 -2.81
CA ASP A 20 -1.39 -1.67 -3.59
C ASP A 20 -2.13 -1.44 -4.92
N GLU A 21 -2.71 -2.48 -5.55
CA GLU A 21 -3.48 -2.38 -6.79
C GLU A 21 -4.75 -1.52 -6.62
N MET A 22 -5.39 -1.57 -5.46
CA MET A 22 -6.53 -0.70 -5.17
C MET A 22 -6.11 0.77 -5.11
N THR A 23 -4.90 1.05 -4.63
CA THR A 23 -4.33 2.40 -4.65
C THR A 23 -4.13 2.88 -6.09
N PHE A 24 -3.60 2.04 -6.98
CA PHE A 24 -3.52 2.36 -8.40
C PHE A 24 -4.89 2.57 -9.04
N GLY A 25 -5.89 1.78 -8.66
CA GLY A 25 -7.27 2.00 -9.08
C GLY A 25 -7.78 3.40 -8.74
N MET A 26 -7.47 3.90 -7.53
CA MET A 26 -7.81 5.27 -7.12
C MET A 26 -7.03 6.32 -7.90
N LEU A 27 -5.72 6.14 -8.08
CA LEU A 27 -4.90 7.06 -8.88
C LEU A 27 -5.41 7.15 -10.33
N ASN A 28 -5.79 6.03 -10.94
CA ASN A 28 -6.38 6.01 -12.28
C ASN A 28 -7.72 6.76 -12.35
N LEU A 29 -8.56 6.66 -11.33
CA LEU A 29 -9.82 7.41 -11.24
C LEU A 29 -9.58 8.91 -11.11
N LEU A 30 -8.58 9.31 -10.33
CA LEU A 30 -8.20 10.72 -10.11
C LEU A 30 -7.58 11.33 -11.36
N GLU A 31 -6.70 10.60 -12.06
CA GLU A 31 -6.08 11.01 -13.32
C GLU A 31 -7.09 11.10 -14.47
N GLY A 32 -8.04 10.18 -14.49
CA GLY A 32 -9.08 10.10 -15.52
C GLY A 32 -10.22 11.10 -15.35
N ASN A 33 -11.22 10.94 -16.20
CA ASN A 33 -12.45 11.77 -16.20
C ASN A 33 -13.64 11.06 -15.53
N ALA A 34 -13.39 10.04 -14.72
CA ALA A 34 -14.44 9.26 -14.08
C ALA A 34 -15.05 9.97 -12.85
N LEU A 35 -14.28 10.85 -12.23
CA LEU A 35 -14.77 11.73 -11.14
C LEU A 35 -15.10 13.11 -11.70
N ASP A 36 -16.20 13.70 -11.20
CA ASP A 36 -16.54 15.07 -11.52
C ASP A 36 -15.57 16.07 -10.86
N GLU A 37 -15.45 17.25 -11.47
CA GLU A 37 -14.52 18.29 -11.02
C GLU A 37 -14.81 18.80 -9.60
N ALA A 38 -16.06 18.75 -9.17
CA ALA A 38 -16.43 19.18 -7.80
C ALA A 38 -15.91 18.17 -6.77
N THR A 39 -16.00 16.88 -7.06
CA THR A 39 -15.45 15.82 -6.21
C THR A 39 -13.92 15.90 -6.15
N LYS A 40 -13.25 16.14 -7.28
CA LYS A 40 -11.81 16.33 -7.34
C LYS A 40 -11.36 17.53 -6.50
N ALA A 41 -12.02 18.68 -6.68
CA ALA A 41 -11.74 19.90 -5.91
C ALA A 41 -11.98 19.71 -4.41
N ASP A 42 -12.98 18.92 -4.04
CA ASP A 42 -13.24 18.57 -2.64
C ASP A 42 -12.10 17.73 -2.06
N LEU A 43 -11.56 16.78 -2.81
CA LEU A 43 -10.42 15.95 -2.37
C LEU A 43 -9.14 16.79 -2.24
N GLU A 44 -8.85 17.67 -3.20
CA GLU A 44 -7.70 18.59 -3.12
C GLU A 44 -7.76 19.54 -1.92
N ALA A 45 -8.96 19.87 -1.45
CA ALA A 45 -9.16 20.74 -0.30
C ALA A 45 -9.09 20.01 1.06
N MET A 46 -8.91 18.70 1.06
CA MET A 46 -8.86 17.86 2.26
C MET A 46 -7.42 17.42 2.54
N GLU A 47 -7.15 17.04 3.80
CA GLU A 47 -5.97 16.25 4.15
C GLU A 47 -6.29 14.77 3.89
N VAL A 48 -5.67 14.17 2.89
CA VAL A 48 -5.94 12.78 2.47
C VAL A 48 -4.70 11.92 2.71
N TYR A 49 -4.88 10.87 3.49
CA TYR A 49 -3.86 9.89 3.81
C TYR A 49 -4.29 8.51 3.32
N ILE A 50 -3.38 7.78 2.69
CA ILE A 50 -3.67 6.45 2.18
C ILE A 50 -2.70 5.41 2.74
N SER A 51 -3.25 4.29 3.18
CA SER A 51 -2.48 3.12 3.60
C SER A 51 -2.82 1.94 2.70
N ALA A 52 -1.80 1.29 2.17
CA ALA A 52 -1.92 0.09 1.35
C ALA A 52 -1.18 -1.09 1.99
N ILE A 53 -1.38 -2.28 1.46
CA ILE A 53 -0.66 -3.49 1.83
C ILE A 53 -0.17 -4.16 0.56
N GLY A 54 1.09 -4.54 0.52
CA GLY A 54 1.68 -5.22 -0.62
C GLY A 54 3.19 -5.06 -0.63
N GLY A 55 3.66 -3.92 -1.06
CA GLY A 55 5.08 -3.64 -1.25
C GLY A 55 5.47 -3.72 -2.72
N MET A 56 4.56 -3.34 -3.62
CA MET A 56 4.84 -3.29 -5.06
C MET A 56 5.85 -2.19 -5.38
N GLN A 57 6.83 -2.53 -6.21
CA GLN A 57 7.86 -1.58 -6.64
C GLN A 57 7.24 -0.38 -7.36
N GLU A 58 6.19 -0.60 -8.12
CA GLU A 58 5.49 0.46 -8.85
C GLU A 58 4.89 1.51 -7.89
N LEU A 59 4.34 1.09 -6.73
CA LEU A 59 3.84 2.03 -5.73
C LEU A 59 4.99 2.76 -5.04
N TYR A 60 6.11 2.07 -4.79
CA TYR A 60 7.32 2.70 -4.26
C TYR A 60 7.87 3.75 -5.22
N ASP A 61 7.82 3.49 -6.52
CA ASP A 61 8.22 4.45 -7.56
C ASP A 61 7.32 5.70 -7.57
N VAL A 62 6.02 5.54 -7.32
CA VAL A 62 5.08 6.66 -7.13
C VAL A 62 5.44 7.46 -5.86
N MET A 63 5.64 6.79 -4.72
CA MET A 63 6.00 7.45 -3.46
C MET A 63 7.35 8.16 -3.53
N ALA A 64 8.30 7.61 -4.29
CA ALA A 64 9.61 8.21 -4.54
C ALA A 64 9.57 9.39 -5.52
N GLY A 65 8.44 9.69 -6.13
CA GLY A 65 8.31 10.78 -7.10
C GLY A 65 8.96 10.49 -8.46
N LYS A 66 9.06 9.22 -8.86
CA LYS A 66 9.81 8.80 -10.04
C LYS A 66 9.13 9.27 -11.32
N GLU A 67 9.93 9.74 -12.26
CA GLU A 67 9.44 10.20 -13.57
C GLU A 67 8.74 9.09 -14.35
N GLY A 68 7.65 9.42 -15.02
CA GLY A 68 6.84 8.45 -15.79
C GLY A 68 5.86 7.64 -14.96
N THR A 69 5.75 7.92 -13.67
CA THR A 69 4.76 7.30 -12.77
C THR A 69 3.59 8.24 -12.48
N GLN A 70 2.62 7.77 -11.70
CA GLN A 70 1.49 8.59 -11.22
C GLN A 70 1.84 9.48 -10.01
N ALA A 71 3.13 9.69 -9.73
CA ALA A 71 3.58 10.54 -8.64
C ALA A 71 2.99 11.96 -8.66
N PRO A 72 2.83 12.64 -9.82
CA PRO A 72 2.19 13.95 -9.85
C PRO A 72 0.73 13.91 -9.40
N VAL A 73 -0.03 12.88 -9.79
CA VAL A 73 -1.42 12.68 -9.38
C VAL A 73 -1.48 12.40 -7.87
N ALA A 74 -0.62 11.52 -7.38
CA ALA A 74 -0.53 11.23 -5.96
C ALA A 74 -0.23 12.49 -5.14
N ALA A 75 0.74 13.30 -5.56
CA ALA A 75 1.11 14.54 -4.89
C ALA A 75 0.02 15.63 -4.92
N GLN A 76 -0.88 15.58 -5.90
CA GLN A 76 -2.01 16.51 -6.00
C GLN A 76 -3.12 16.20 -5.01
N TYR A 77 -3.39 14.90 -4.75
CA TYR A 77 -4.56 14.48 -3.98
C TYR A 77 -4.24 13.84 -2.63
N PHE A 78 -3.00 13.40 -2.39
CA PHE A 78 -2.63 12.73 -1.14
C PHE A 78 -1.52 13.47 -0.42
N ASP A 79 -1.74 13.79 0.85
CA ASP A 79 -0.72 14.40 1.73
C ASP A 79 0.36 13.39 2.08
N ASP A 80 -0.03 12.13 2.27
CA ASP A 80 0.91 11.06 2.48
C ASP A 80 0.35 9.71 2.08
N MET A 81 1.28 8.81 1.72
CA MET A 81 1.01 7.44 1.32
C MET A 81 1.95 6.51 2.07
N MET A 82 1.45 5.35 2.47
CA MET A 82 2.27 4.28 3.00
C MET A 82 1.83 2.93 2.47
N SER A 83 2.77 2.01 2.33
CA SER A 83 2.51 0.60 2.05
C SER A 83 3.11 -0.27 3.15
N VAL A 84 2.33 -1.21 3.65
CA VAL A 84 2.83 -2.26 4.54
C VAL A 84 3.41 -3.35 3.65
N PHE A 85 4.73 -3.50 3.70
CA PHE A 85 5.42 -4.50 2.91
C PHE A 85 5.03 -5.92 3.35
N PHE A 86 4.58 -6.70 2.39
CA PHE A 86 4.20 -8.09 2.56
C PHE A 86 4.92 -8.94 1.51
N SER A 87 6.02 -9.59 1.91
CA SER A 87 6.86 -10.31 0.96
C SER A 87 6.15 -11.53 0.36
N PRO A 88 6.08 -11.68 -0.97
CA PRO A 88 5.62 -12.91 -1.62
C PRO A 88 6.45 -14.15 -1.22
N LYS A 89 7.70 -13.96 -0.78
CA LYS A 89 8.59 -15.03 -0.28
C LYS A 89 8.11 -15.67 1.02
N MET A 90 7.10 -15.09 1.69
CA MET A 90 6.49 -15.72 2.87
C MET A 90 6.00 -17.14 2.59
N MET A 91 5.46 -17.40 1.39
CA MET A 91 5.04 -18.78 1.04
C MET A 91 6.21 -19.75 1.00
N THR A 92 7.39 -19.32 0.56
CA THR A 92 8.62 -20.14 0.60
C THR A 92 9.01 -20.45 2.04
N ASN A 93 8.92 -19.45 2.93
CA ASN A 93 9.20 -19.64 4.35
C ASN A 93 8.20 -20.62 4.98
N VAL A 94 6.91 -20.49 4.67
CA VAL A 94 5.87 -21.41 5.16
C VAL A 94 6.13 -22.84 4.72
N ILE A 95 6.53 -23.07 3.47
CA ILE A 95 6.90 -24.39 2.96
C ILE A 95 8.08 -24.94 3.75
N GLY A 96 9.12 -24.14 3.96
CA GLY A 96 10.27 -24.54 4.79
C GLY A 96 9.88 -24.91 6.22
N TYR A 97 8.99 -24.15 6.85
CA TYR A 97 8.48 -24.49 8.19
C TYR A 97 7.70 -25.81 8.19
N MET A 98 6.92 -26.07 7.13
CA MET A 98 6.22 -27.36 7.00
C MET A 98 7.18 -28.53 6.80
N GLU A 99 8.24 -28.35 6.00
CA GLU A 99 9.29 -29.37 5.82
C GLU A 99 9.99 -29.67 7.16
N ASP A 100 10.36 -28.66 7.92
CA ASP A 100 10.96 -28.81 9.25
C ASP A 100 10.03 -29.55 10.21
N TYR A 101 8.74 -29.21 10.20
CA TYR A 101 7.75 -29.90 11.03
C TYR A 101 7.63 -31.38 10.66
N LEU A 102 7.54 -31.70 9.37
CA LEU A 102 7.42 -33.08 8.87
C LEU A 102 8.71 -33.88 9.14
N ALA A 103 9.85 -33.24 9.14
CA ALA A 103 11.12 -33.86 9.48
C ALA A 103 11.35 -34.06 10.99
N GLY A 104 10.45 -33.54 11.84
CA GLY A 104 10.57 -33.59 13.29
C GLY A 104 11.62 -32.61 13.84
N ASN A 105 12.05 -31.63 13.05
CA ASN A 105 13.03 -30.62 13.44
C ASN A 105 12.39 -29.40 14.12
N TRP A 106 11.06 -29.33 14.13
CA TRP A 106 10.31 -28.24 14.73
C TRP A 106 9.20 -28.77 15.62
N ASP A 107 9.33 -28.48 16.91
CA ASP A 107 8.28 -28.73 17.90
C ASP A 107 7.19 -27.66 17.75
N TYR A 108 6.10 -28.03 17.09
CA TYR A 108 4.92 -27.18 17.01
C TYR A 108 4.15 -27.23 18.33
N GLU A 109 4.15 -26.12 19.04
CA GLU A 109 3.28 -25.91 20.19
C GLU A 109 1.99 -25.20 19.73
N VAL A 110 0.83 -25.78 20.06
CA VAL A 110 -0.47 -25.20 19.68
C VAL A 110 -0.59 -23.79 20.27
N GLY A 111 -0.76 -22.81 19.38
CA GLY A 111 -0.82 -21.39 19.74
C GLY A 111 0.51 -20.64 19.61
N ALA A 112 1.64 -21.34 19.38
CA ALA A 112 2.88 -20.69 18.98
C ALA A 112 2.83 -20.34 17.48
N GLY A 113 2.97 -19.07 17.14
CA GLY A 113 3.02 -18.58 15.76
C GLY A 113 4.46 -18.36 15.30
N LYS A 114 4.69 -18.57 14.01
CA LYS A 114 5.82 -17.95 13.31
C LYS A 114 5.35 -16.63 12.74
N TYR A 115 6.09 -15.58 13.02
CA TYR A 115 5.75 -14.23 12.60
C TYR A 115 6.78 -13.77 11.57
N GLU A 116 6.29 -13.29 10.44
CA GLU A 116 7.14 -12.61 9.48
C GLU A 116 7.23 -11.13 9.86
N VAL A 117 8.41 -10.55 9.63
CA VAL A 117 8.61 -9.12 9.84
C VAL A 117 8.00 -8.38 8.67
N VAL A 118 7.15 -7.41 8.99
CA VAL A 118 6.59 -6.47 8.02
C VAL A 118 7.20 -5.08 8.25
N TRP A 119 7.36 -4.33 7.17
CA TRP A 119 7.84 -2.96 7.24
C TRP A 119 6.77 -2.00 6.74
N ILE A 120 6.74 -0.82 7.32
CA ILE A 120 5.96 0.29 6.81
C ILE A 120 6.88 1.13 5.94
N VAL A 121 6.52 1.27 4.68
CA VAL A 121 7.26 2.06 3.69
C VAL A 121 6.43 3.28 3.34
N ASP A 122 7.03 4.46 3.45
CA ASP A 122 6.46 5.74 3.12
C ASP A 122 7.47 6.60 2.31
N LYS A 123 7.11 7.81 1.96
CA LYS A 123 7.99 8.73 1.21
C LYS A 123 9.32 9.04 1.90
N ASN A 124 9.43 8.87 3.23
CA ASN A 124 10.64 9.22 3.97
C ASN A 124 11.67 8.10 3.95
N ASN A 125 11.24 6.86 3.79
CA ASN A 125 12.11 5.69 3.82
C ASN A 125 12.07 4.83 2.55
N VAL A 126 11.22 5.15 1.58
CA VAL A 126 11.03 4.34 0.36
C VAL A 126 12.33 4.07 -0.40
N SER A 127 13.32 4.96 -0.32
CA SER A 127 14.63 4.76 -0.95
C SER A 127 15.49 3.67 -0.30
N GLU A 128 15.10 3.20 0.88
CA GLU A 128 15.81 2.16 1.64
C GLU A 128 15.25 0.76 1.35
N TYR A 129 14.12 0.69 0.65
CA TYR A 129 13.41 -0.56 0.38
C TYR A 129 13.27 -0.83 -1.11
N GLU A 130 13.38 -2.09 -1.45
CA GLU A 130 13.08 -2.59 -2.78
C GLU A 130 11.77 -3.35 -2.74
N GLY A 131 10.81 -2.93 -3.56
CA GLY A 131 9.52 -3.59 -3.71
C GLY A 131 9.63 -4.83 -4.59
N PHE A 132 8.57 -5.63 -4.62
CA PHE A 132 8.47 -6.68 -5.61
C PHE A 132 7.78 -6.15 -6.88
N THR A 133 8.17 -6.68 -8.03
CA THR A 133 7.49 -6.42 -9.30
C THR A 133 6.29 -7.35 -9.40
N GLY A 134 5.09 -6.79 -9.63
CA GLY A 134 3.81 -7.52 -9.63
C GLY A 134 3.66 -8.59 -10.70
N HIS A 135 4.62 -8.72 -11.57
CA HIS A 135 4.71 -9.74 -12.58
C HIS A 135 6.04 -10.47 -12.43
N ALA A 136 6.03 -11.53 -11.59
CA ALA A 136 7.12 -12.49 -11.64
C ALA A 136 7.17 -13.09 -13.05
N GLU A 137 8.27 -12.83 -13.77
CA GLU A 137 8.59 -13.54 -14.99
C GLU A 137 8.74 -15.04 -14.74
#